data_e93f740d8a13db89e3fada4b0cb528c5
#
_entry.id   e93f740d8a13db89e3fada4b0cb528c5
#
_cell.length_a   1.000
_cell.length_b   1.000
_cell.length_c   1.000
_cell.angle_alpha   90.00
_cell.angle_beta   90.00
_cell.angle_gamma   90.00
#
_symmetry.space_group_name_H-M   'P 1'
#
loop_
_entity.id
_entity.type
_entity.pdbx_description
1 polymer ?
#
loop_
_entity_poly.entity_id
_entity_poly.type
_entity_poly.pdbx_seq_one_letter_code
_entity_poly.pdbx_strand_id
1 'polypeptide(L)'
;MRFGLALSGGGIRGVAHIGVLKALEEEGMVPSWIAGTSAGSIVAGLYAYGYSTQELVEIAVDLQPKYIDPNFSGMALGFGQWIMGMEPCVDGLVKGKAIEKYLKKITGGIKMSDIKMPLAITAVDINKADSVIFLNRRIDIPADDDTVYIYDMDLYKAIRASITIPVVFKPIIIDGKRLVDGGVTNNLPIDVLRKMGARRIVGVDLGYNGQLRSDVDNIIEIGSQALDIMAYQITSFKSYGADYILRPGIYDVAIRDSRKLMECIDRGYNSAKENIKMIRKAIFSSPSTSLFYRI
;
A
#
# COMPACT_ATOMS: atom_id res chain seq x y z
N MET A 1 15.88 -8.20 -18.00
CA MET A 1 16.58 -7.47 -16.91
C MET A 1 15.69 -7.46 -15.68
N ARG A 2 16.25 -7.38 -14.47
CA ARG A 2 15.49 -7.49 -13.21
C ARG A 2 15.22 -6.12 -12.63
N PHE A 3 13.99 -5.82 -12.24
CA PHE A 3 13.60 -4.55 -11.58
C PHE A 3 12.61 -4.80 -10.46
N GLY A 4 12.56 -3.86 -9.52
CA GLY A 4 11.59 -3.81 -8.44
C GLY A 4 10.44 -2.87 -8.77
N LEU A 5 9.23 -3.24 -8.35
CA LEU A 5 8.02 -2.43 -8.49
C LEU A 5 7.49 -2.06 -7.10
N ALA A 6 7.46 -0.76 -6.80
CA ALA A 6 6.88 -0.21 -5.58
C ALA A 6 5.47 0.30 -5.87
N LEU A 7 4.48 -0.14 -5.08
CA LEU A 7 3.07 0.22 -5.21
C LEU A 7 2.62 1.01 -3.98
N SER A 8 2.20 2.26 -4.18
CA SER A 8 1.77 3.13 -3.09
C SER A 8 0.39 2.77 -2.54
N GLY A 9 0.08 3.30 -1.38
CA GLY A 9 -1.30 3.41 -0.91
C GLY A 9 -2.14 4.35 -1.76
N GLY A 10 -3.46 4.36 -1.51
CA GLY A 10 -4.38 5.25 -2.24
C GLY A 10 -5.86 4.87 -2.11
N GLY A 11 -6.23 4.00 -1.18
CA GLY A 11 -7.61 3.53 -1.02
C GLY A 11 -8.12 2.84 -2.28
N ILE A 12 -9.34 3.15 -2.74
CA ILE A 12 -9.93 2.54 -3.96
C ILE A 12 -9.09 2.83 -5.21
N ARG A 13 -8.38 3.94 -5.27
CA ARG A 13 -7.45 4.27 -6.36
C ARG A 13 -6.38 3.19 -6.56
N GLY A 14 -6.07 2.41 -5.52
CA GLY A 14 -5.10 1.31 -5.56
C GLY A 14 -5.35 0.26 -6.64
N VAL A 15 -6.58 0.12 -7.13
CA VAL A 15 -6.89 -0.80 -8.24
C VAL A 15 -6.21 -0.39 -9.55
N ALA A 16 -5.78 0.88 -9.69
CA ALA A 16 -5.00 1.33 -10.84
C ALA A 16 -3.65 0.60 -10.97
N HIS A 17 -3.09 0.10 -9.87
CA HIS A 17 -1.89 -0.75 -9.90
C HIS A 17 -2.10 -2.01 -10.74
N ILE A 18 -3.33 -2.55 -10.78
CA ILE A 18 -3.66 -3.73 -11.60
C ILE A 18 -3.53 -3.38 -13.09
N GLY A 19 -4.05 -2.21 -13.49
CA GLY A 19 -3.90 -1.71 -14.85
C GLY A 19 -2.44 -1.49 -15.24
N VAL A 20 -1.65 -0.92 -14.33
CA VAL A 20 -0.19 -0.75 -14.55
C VAL A 20 0.51 -2.09 -14.73
N LEU A 21 0.25 -3.06 -13.85
CA LEU A 21 0.82 -4.42 -13.96
C LEU A 21 0.47 -5.06 -15.29
N LYS A 22 -0.81 -5.00 -15.70
CA LYS A 22 -1.28 -5.52 -16.99
C LYS A 22 -0.51 -4.90 -18.17
N ALA A 23 -0.36 -3.58 -18.19
CA ALA A 23 0.37 -2.90 -19.26
C ALA A 23 1.86 -3.30 -19.29
N LEU A 24 2.49 -3.48 -18.12
CA LEU A 24 3.87 -3.95 -18.02
C LEU A 24 4.03 -5.39 -18.50
N GLU A 25 3.12 -6.29 -18.12
CA GLU A 25 3.13 -7.70 -18.56
C GLU A 25 3.00 -7.83 -20.07
N GLU A 26 2.09 -7.09 -20.70
CA GLU A 26 1.91 -7.07 -22.17
C GLU A 26 3.18 -6.64 -22.91
N GLU A 27 4.03 -5.85 -22.26
CA GLU A 27 5.33 -5.41 -22.80
C GLU A 27 6.51 -6.33 -22.39
N GLY A 28 6.22 -7.46 -21.77
CA GLY A 28 7.22 -8.43 -21.28
C GLY A 28 8.05 -7.91 -20.09
N MET A 29 7.57 -6.89 -19.40
CA MET A 29 8.22 -6.29 -18.22
C MET A 29 7.59 -6.79 -16.92
N VAL A 30 8.00 -7.98 -16.48
CA VAL A 30 7.54 -8.58 -15.22
C VAL A 30 8.50 -8.18 -14.09
N PRO A 31 8.03 -7.62 -12.98
CA PRO A 31 8.87 -7.25 -11.86
C PRO A 31 9.49 -8.49 -11.19
N SER A 32 10.75 -8.35 -10.75
CA SER A 32 11.46 -9.43 -10.03
C SER A 32 11.42 -9.26 -8.51
N TRP A 33 11.03 -8.11 -8.04
CA TRP A 33 10.73 -7.75 -6.64
C TRP A 33 9.49 -6.86 -6.65
N ILE A 34 8.65 -7.02 -5.66
CA ILE A 34 7.48 -6.17 -5.50
C ILE A 34 7.33 -5.74 -4.04
N ALA A 35 6.95 -4.49 -3.82
CA ALA A 35 6.64 -4.00 -2.50
C ALA A 35 5.37 -3.13 -2.56
N GLY A 36 4.57 -3.19 -1.49
CA GLY A 36 3.32 -2.44 -1.45
C GLY A 36 2.96 -1.90 -0.08
N THR A 37 2.26 -0.77 -0.08
CA THR A 37 1.71 -0.10 1.09
C THR A 37 0.20 0.03 0.92
N SER A 38 -0.59 -0.21 1.99
CA SER A 38 -2.04 -0.03 1.98
C SER A 38 -2.70 -0.79 0.81
N ALA A 39 -3.50 -0.11 -0.01
CA ALA A 39 -4.10 -0.73 -1.21
C ALA A 39 -3.06 -1.35 -2.15
N GLY A 40 -1.86 -0.74 -2.27
CA GLY A 40 -0.75 -1.33 -3.01
C GLY A 40 -0.27 -2.65 -2.43
N SER A 41 -0.41 -2.87 -1.10
CA SER A 41 -0.05 -4.14 -0.47
C SER A 41 -0.98 -5.29 -0.85
N ILE A 42 -2.27 -4.99 -1.11
CA ILE A 42 -3.23 -5.97 -1.62
C ILE A 42 -2.78 -6.44 -3.00
N VAL A 43 -2.54 -5.49 -3.91
CA VAL A 43 -2.14 -5.82 -5.28
C VAL A 43 -0.78 -6.52 -5.31
N ALA A 44 0.23 -5.98 -4.58
CA ALA A 44 1.57 -6.58 -4.51
C ALA A 44 1.54 -7.99 -3.92
N GLY A 45 0.82 -8.18 -2.82
CA GLY A 45 0.72 -9.46 -2.13
C GLY A 45 0.03 -10.54 -2.97
N LEU A 46 -1.11 -10.21 -3.57
CA LEU A 46 -1.88 -11.15 -4.38
C LEU A 46 -1.17 -11.46 -5.71
N TYR A 47 -0.54 -10.46 -6.33
CA TYR A 47 0.28 -10.67 -7.52
C TYR A 47 1.49 -11.57 -7.22
N ALA A 48 2.22 -11.31 -6.14
CA ALA A 48 3.34 -12.16 -5.73
C ALA A 48 2.91 -13.57 -5.33
N TYR A 49 1.71 -13.74 -4.83
CA TYR A 49 1.09 -15.05 -4.54
C TYR A 49 0.84 -15.85 -5.82
N GLY A 50 0.58 -15.17 -6.95
CA GLY A 50 0.42 -15.81 -8.27
C GLY A 50 -0.90 -15.55 -8.96
N TYR A 51 -1.72 -14.63 -8.48
CA TYR A 51 -2.91 -14.19 -9.20
C TYR A 51 -2.51 -13.42 -10.46
N SER A 52 -3.16 -13.74 -11.58
CA SER A 52 -3.08 -12.96 -12.82
C SER A 52 -3.72 -11.59 -12.66
N THR A 53 -3.36 -10.64 -13.51
CA THR A 53 -3.98 -9.30 -13.51
C THR A 53 -5.49 -9.36 -13.75
N GLN A 54 -5.97 -10.35 -14.50
CA GLN A 54 -7.41 -10.58 -14.69
C GLN A 54 -8.11 -11.00 -13.38
N GLU A 55 -7.56 -11.98 -12.67
CA GLU A 55 -8.09 -12.43 -11.38
C GLU A 55 -8.04 -11.32 -10.33
N LEU A 56 -7.01 -10.46 -10.37
CA LEU A 56 -6.94 -9.28 -9.50
C LEU A 56 -8.08 -8.28 -9.76
N VAL A 57 -8.51 -8.11 -11.01
CA VAL A 57 -9.71 -7.31 -11.35
C VAL A 57 -10.96 -7.91 -10.72
N GLU A 58 -11.15 -9.22 -10.83
CA GLU A 58 -12.31 -9.93 -10.25
C GLU A 58 -12.32 -9.81 -8.72
N ILE A 59 -11.18 -9.97 -8.08
CA ILE A 59 -11.02 -9.78 -6.63
C ILE A 59 -11.32 -8.33 -6.24
N ALA A 60 -10.84 -7.34 -7.00
CA ALA A 60 -11.09 -5.93 -6.73
C ALA A 60 -12.58 -5.58 -6.84
N VAL A 61 -13.29 -6.15 -7.80
CA VAL A 61 -14.75 -6.00 -7.94
C VAL A 61 -15.48 -6.68 -6.76
N ASP A 62 -15.00 -7.83 -6.30
CA ASP A 62 -15.60 -8.55 -5.17
C ASP A 62 -15.31 -7.87 -3.82
N LEU A 63 -14.17 -7.17 -3.67
CA LEU A 63 -13.75 -6.38 -2.50
C LEU A 63 -14.59 -5.11 -2.27
N GLN A 64 -15.88 -5.16 -2.55
CA GLN A 64 -16.82 -4.06 -2.40
C GLN A 64 -17.23 -3.80 -0.94
N PRO A 65 -18.05 -2.77 -0.64
CA PRO A 65 -18.45 -2.36 0.71
C PRO A 65 -19.02 -3.47 1.62
N LYS A 66 -19.40 -4.63 1.06
CA LYS A 66 -19.89 -5.79 1.84
C LYS A 66 -18.89 -6.33 2.88
N TYR A 67 -17.59 -6.01 2.75
CA TYR A 67 -16.57 -6.41 3.72
C TYR A 67 -16.26 -5.34 4.78
N ILE A 68 -17.05 -4.28 4.83
CA ILE A 68 -17.00 -3.28 5.89
C ILE A 68 -17.83 -3.80 7.06
N ASP A 69 -17.19 -4.08 8.19
CA ASP A 69 -17.82 -4.52 9.43
C ASP A 69 -17.79 -3.40 10.50
N PRO A 70 -18.84 -2.56 10.61
CA PRO A 70 -18.85 -1.42 11.52
C PRO A 70 -18.63 -1.84 12.99
N ASN A 71 -17.89 -1.02 13.72
CA ASN A 71 -17.61 -1.25 15.15
C ASN A 71 -18.69 -0.62 16.05
N PHE A 72 -19.95 -1.01 15.85
CA PHE A 72 -21.09 -0.48 16.63
C PHE A 72 -20.90 -0.63 18.13
N SER A 73 -20.34 -1.75 18.60
CA SER A 73 -20.10 -1.98 20.03
C SER A 73 -19.07 -1.02 20.61
N GLY A 74 -17.97 -0.74 19.87
CA GLY A 74 -16.97 0.23 20.29
C GLY A 74 -17.52 1.65 20.29
N MET A 75 -18.29 2.02 19.25
CA MET A 75 -18.92 3.33 19.16
C MET A 75 -19.95 3.56 20.29
N ALA A 76 -20.80 2.57 20.58
CA ALA A 76 -21.78 2.66 21.66
C ALA A 76 -21.10 2.78 23.04
N LEU A 77 -20.04 2.00 23.29
CA LEU A 77 -19.25 2.09 24.51
C LEU A 77 -18.60 3.48 24.65
N GLY A 78 -17.96 3.98 23.60
CA GLY A 78 -17.32 5.30 23.61
C GLY A 78 -18.31 6.43 23.82
N PHE A 79 -19.52 6.35 23.23
CA PHE A 79 -20.60 7.31 23.48
C PHE A 79 -21.08 7.26 24.93
N GLY A 80 -21.25 6.07 25.51
CA GLY A 80 -21.60 5.90 26.92
C GLY A 80 -20.52 6.46 27.86
N GLN A 81 -19.26 6.24 27.58
CA GLN A 81 -18.14 6.83 28.35
C GLN A 81 -18.14 8.37 28.26
N TRP A 82 -18.37 8.92 27.07
CA TRP A 82 -18.44 10.36 26.87
C TRP A 82 -19.58 11.00 27.69
N ILE A 83 -20.78 10.39 27.71
CA ILE A 83 -21.90 10.85 28.54
C ILE A 83 -21.54 10.84 30.03
N MET A 84 -20.75 9.86 30.49
CA MET A 84 -20.30 9.75 31.87
C MET A 84 -19.09 10.65 32.19
N GLY A 85 -18.67 11.51 31.28
CA GLY A 85 -17.51 12.38 31.46
C GLY A 85 -16.16 11.64 31.41
N MET A 86 -16.15 10.41 30.89
CA MET A 86 -14.93 9.62 30.67
C MET A 86 -14.39 9.83 29.27
N GLU A 87 -13.09 9.61 29.06
CA GLU A 87 -12.50 9.61 27.72
C GLU A 87 -13.06 8.48 26.85
N PRO A 88 -13.63 8.78 25.68
CA PRO A 88 -14.16 7.75 24.77
C PRO A 88 -13.07 6.80 24.29
N CYS A 89 -13.20 5.51 24.54
CA CYS A 89 -12.25 4.49 24.13
C CYS A 89 -12.70 3.80 22.83
N VAL A 90 -12.71 4.59 21.70
CA VAL A 90 -13.04 4.06 20.37
C VAL A 90 -11.75 3.94 19.57
N ASP A 91 -11.32 2.72 19.30
CA ASP A 91 -10.05 2.41 18.63
C ASP A 91 -10.17 2.23 17.10
N GLY A 92 -11.35 2.47 16.54
CA GLY A 92 -11.63 2.44 15.10
C GLY A 92 -13.12 2.26 14.79
N LEU A 93 -13.54 2.80 13.65
CA LEU A 93 -14.94 2.75 13.19
C LEU A 93 -15.32 1.41 12.56
N VAL A 94 -14.33 0.69 12.02
CA VAL A 94 -14.47 -0.61 11.34
C VAL A 94 -13.57 -1.64 12.02
N LYS A 95 -14.12 -2.82 12.33
CA LYS A 95 -13.34 -3.90 12.99
C LYS A 95 -12.28 -4.49 12.06
N GLY A 96 -12.58 -4.61 10.78
CA GLY A 96 -11.72 -5.17 9.75
C GLY A 96 -11.59 -6.70 9.77
N LYS A 97 -12.42 -7.40 10.53
CA LYS A 97 -12.44 -8.88 10.58
C LYS A 97 -13.02 -9.49 9.30
N ALA A 98 -14.00 -8.81 8.67
CA ALA A 98 -14.63 -9.30 7.45
C ALA A 98 -13.63 -9.31 6.29
N ILE A 99 -12.87 -8.24 6.10
CA ILE A 99 -11.81 -8.18 5.08
C ILE A 99 -10.66 -9.15 5.39
N GLU A 100 -10.28 -9.29 6.65
CA GLU A 100 -9.27 -10.26 7.07
C GLU A 100 -9.68 -11.69 6.73
N LYS A 101 -10.94 -12.07 7.04
CA LYS A 101 -11.48 -13.39 6.69
C LYS A 101 -11.53 -13.61 5.18
N TYR A 102 -11.88 -12.59 4.42
CA TYR A 102 -11.86 -12.65 2.95
C TYR A 102 -10.45 -12.87 2.41
N LEU A 103 -9.49 -12.05 2.84
CA LEU A 103 -8.09 -12.19 2.44
C LEU A 103 -7.53 -13.56 2.80
N LYS A 104 -7.83 -14.08 4.01
CA LYS A 104 -7.45 -15.44 4.40
C LYS A 104 -8.03 -16.49 3.47
N LYS A 105 -9.31 -16.34 3.07
CA LYS A 105 -9.97 -17.28 2.15
C LYS A 105 -9.28 -17.32 0.79
N ILE A 106 -9.03 -16.15 0.17
CA ILE A 106 -8.46 -16.08 -1.19
C ILE A 106 -6.96 -16.45 -1.22
N THR A 107 -6.23 -16.23 -0.12
CA THR A 107 -4.80 -16.61 -0.03
C THR A 107 -4.59 -18.02 0.54
N GLY A 108 -5.64 -18.74 0.90
CA GLY A 108 -5.53 -20.06 1.55
C GLY A 108 -4.80 -20.02 2.90
N GLY A 109 -4.54 -18.82 3.46
CA GLY A 109 -3.75 -18.65 4.69
C GLY A 109 -2.25 -18.90 4.51
N ILE A 110 -1.74 -18.76 3.28
CA ILE A 110 -0.32 -19.00 2.96
C ILE A 110 0.62 -18.13 3.81
N LYS A 111 1.76 -18.70 4.16
CA LYS A 111 2.87 -17.93 4.73
C LYS A 111 3.58 -17.12 3.67
N MET A 112 4.03 -15.91 4.01
CA MET A 112 4.83 -15.11 3.09
C MET A 112 6.10 -15.84 2.66
N SER A 113 6.72 -16.63 3.55
CA SER A 113 7.91 -17.46 3.26
C SER A 113 7.73 -18.44 2.11
N ASP A 114 6.49 -18.88 1.82
CA ASP A 114 6.19 -19.81 0.75
C ASP A 114 6.01 -19.13 -0.62
N ILE A 115 5.96 -17.80 -0.65
CA ILE A 115 5.84 -17.00 -1.86
C ILE A 115 7.19 -16.89 -2.55
N LYS A 116 7.25 -17.27 -3.84
CA LYS A 116 8.51 -17.30 -4.60
C LYS A 116 9.03 -15.92 -4.98
N MET A 117 8.14 -15.01 -5.39
CA MET A 117 8.52 -13.64 -5.75
C MET A 117 8.93 -12.86 -4.50
N PRO A 118 10.10 -12.18 -4.51
CA PRO A 118 10.49 -11.29 -3.42
C PRO A 118 9.42 -10.21 -3.16
N LEU A 119 8.83 -10.25 -1.96
CA LEU A 119 7.71 -9.42 -1.55
C LEU A 119 8.02 -8.69 -0.24
N ALA A 120 7.67 -7.40 -0.20
CA ALA A 120 7.61 -6.63 1.03
C ALA A 120 6.24 -5.95 1.19
N ILE A 121 5.77 -5.89 2.42
CA ILE A 121 4.55 -5.17 2.81
C ILE A 121 4.88 -4.29 4.01
N THR A 122 4.42 -3.03 3.99
CA THR A 122 4.72 -2.05 5.04
C THR A 122 3.56 -1.87 6.00
N ALA A 123 3.86 -1.66 7.26
CA ALA A 123 2.93 -1.23 8.31
C ALA A 123 3.70 -0.31 9.30
N VAL A 124 3.02 0.18 10.33
CA VAL A 124 3.63 1.02 11.37
C VAL A 124 3.14 0.56 12.75
N ASP A 125 4.06 0.44 13.72
CA ASP A 125 3.71 0.32 15.12
C ASP A 125 3.38 1.71 15.68
N ILE A 126 2.10 1.98 15.88
CA ILE A 126 1.62 3.32 16.29
C ILE A 126 2.09 3.71 17.70
N ASN A 127 2.46 2.75 18.54
CA ASN A 127 2.92 3.02 19.90
C ASN A 127 4.39 3.47 19.96
N LYS A 128 5.20 3.02 18.97
CA LYS A 128 6.66 3.28 18.95
C LYS A 128 7.09 4.16 17.77
N ALA A 129 6.20 4.39 16.82
CA ALA A 129 6.48 5.02 15.53
C ALA A 129 7.45 4.21 14.64
N ASP A 130 7.69 2.93 14.96
CA ASP A 130 8.56 2.07 14.16
C ASP A 130 7.88 1.72 12.83
N SER A 131 8.61 1.83 11.73
CA SER A 131 8.22 1.22 10.46
C SER A 131 8.32 -0.30 10.59
N VAL A 132 7.25 -1.02 10.27
CA VAL A 132 7.20 -2.48 10.30
C VAL A 132 7.15 -3.00 8.87
N ILE A 133 8.16 -3.78 8.49
CA ILE A 133 8.29 -4.33 7.15
C ILE A 133 8.15 -5.86 7.22
N PHE A 134 7.08 -6.37 6.63
CA PHE A 134 6.90 -7.81 6.44
C PHE A 134 7.64 -8.24 5.17
N LEU A 135 8.55 -9.20 5.32
CA LEU A 135 9.36 -9.74 4.23
C LEU A 135 9.14 -11.24 4.07
N ASN A 136 9.04 -11.71 2.83
CA ASN A 136 8.86 -13.13 2.55
C ASN A 136 10.16 -13.93 2.56
N ARG A 137 11.31 -13.28 2.76
CA ARG A 137 12.64 -13.92 2.89
C ARG A 137 13.55 -13.09 3.76
N ARG A 138 14.46 -13.79 4.43
CA ARG A 138 15.52 -13.10 5.18
C ARG A 138 16.50 -12.45 4.20
N ILE A 139 16.86 -11.22 4.48
CA ILE A 139 17.90 -10.47 3.79
C ILE A 139 18.83 -9.87 4.83
N ASP A 140 20.09 -9.76 4.46
CA ASP A 140 21.08 -9.11 5.32
C ASP A 140 20.91 -7.59 5.19
N ILE A 141 20.17 -7.01 6.13
CA ILE A 141 19.91 -5.57 6.21
C ILE A 141 20.60 -5.07 7.47
N PRO A 142 21.42 -4.01 7.38
CA PRO A 142 21.93 -3.34 8.57
C PRO A 142 20.79 -2.97 9.53
N ALA A 143 21.02 -3.08 10.81
CA ALA A 143 20.07 -2.64 11.82
C ALA A 143 19.75 -1.16 11.61
N ASP A 144 18.46 -0.85 11.67
CA ASP A 144 17.93 0.50 11.54
C ASP A 144 17.07 0.74 12.79
N ASP A 145 17.36 1.78 13.52
CA ASP A 145 16.76 2.01 14.86
C ASP A 145 15.25 2.19 14.80
N ASP A 146 14.73 2.67 13.66
CA ASP A 146 13.30 2.98 13.47
C ASP A 146 12.57 1.95 12.58
N THR A 147 13.18 0.78 12.30
CA THR A 147 12.58 -0.22 11.41
C THR A 147 12.63 -1.62 12.00
N VAL A 148 11.49 -2.28 12.06
CA VAL A 148 11.34 -3.67 12.49
C VAL A 148 11.03 -4.55 11.28
N TYR A 149 11.84 -5.57 11.05
CA TYR A 149 11.63 -6.56 9.99
C TYR A 149 10.98 -7.81 10.56
N ILE A 150 9.82 -8.19 10.01
CA ILE A 150 9.08 -9.40 10.40
C ILE A 150 9.11 -10.38 9.24
N TYR A 151 9.57 -11.58 9.54
CA TYR A 151 9.61 -12.73 8.64
C TYR A 151 8.55 -13.75 9.05
N ASP A 152 8.19 -14.67 8.17
CA ASP A 152 7.27 -15.77 8.47
C ASP A 152 5.85 -15.33 8.93
N MET A 153 5.35 -14.24 8.34
CA MET A 153 3.97 -13.79 8.57
C MET A 153 2.99 -14.44 7.56
N ASP A 154 1.75 -14.67 8.00
CA ASP A 154 0.67 -15.00 7.06
C ASP A 154 0.41 -13.83 6.13
N LEU A 155 0.32 -14.07 4.80
CA LEU A 155 0.14 -13.01 3.82
C LEU A 155 -1.07 -12.12 4.12
N TYR A 156 -2.21 -12.75 4.47
CA TYR A 156 -3.43 -11.99 4.77
C TYR A 156 -3.30 -11.07 6.00
N LYS A 157 -2.49 -11.46 6.99
CA LYS A 157 -2.25 -10.62 8.18
C LYS A 157 -1.34 -9.43 7.86
N ALA A 158 -0.29 -9.65 7.06
CA ALA A 158 0.58 -8.57 6.60
C ALA A 158 -0.21 -7.54 5.79
N ILE A 159 -1.04 -7.99 4.83
CA ILE A 159 -1.94 -7.11 4.07
C ILE A 159 -2.93 -6.41 5.02
N ARG A 160 -3.56 -7.16 5.96
CA ARG A 160 -4.50 -6.58 6.92
C ARG A 160 -3.87 -5.49 7.79
N ALA A 161 -2.63 -5.67 8.22
CA ALA A 161 -1.89 -4.64 8.96
C ALA A 161 -1.69 -3.40 8.10
N SER A 162 -1.23 -3.60 6.86
CA SER A 162 -0.90 -2.53 5.92
C SER A 162 -2.10 -1.66 5.51
N ILE A 163 -3.31 -2.21 5.48
CA ILE A 163 -4.55 -1.49 5.12
C ILE A 163 -5.29 -0.91 6.33
N THR A 164 -4.69 -0.93 7.51
CA THR A 164 -5.29 -0.43 8.75
C THR A 164 -5.19 1.09 8.83
N ILE A 165 -5.96 1.80 8.02
CA ILE A 165 -6.01 3.26 8.01
C ILE A 165 -6.41 3.76 9.41
N PRO A 166 -5.59 4.62 10.06
CA PRO A 166 -5.91 5.20 11.36
C PRO A 166 -7.29 5.85 11.37
N VAL A 167 -7.97 5.85 12.50
CA VAL A 167 -9.35 6.31 12.69
C VAL A 167 -10.39 5.41 12.02
N VAL A 168 -10.14 4.93 10.81
CA VAL A 168 -11.08 4.10 10.05
C VAL A 168 -11.12 2.67 10.57
N PHE A 169 -9.97 2.00 10.58
CA PHE A 169 -9.88 0.61 11.03
C PHE A 169 -9.33 0.49 12.45
N LYS A 170 -9.89 -0.46 13.19
CA LYS A 170 -9.31 -0.90 14.45
C LYS A 170 -7.90 -1.45 14.19
N PRO A 171 -6.85 -0.97 14.94
CA PRO A 171 -5.51 -1.50 14.82
C PRO A 171 -5.45 -3.00 15.05
N ILE A 172 -4.57 -3.69 14.30
CA ILE A 172 -4.30 -5.10 14.52
C ILE A 172 -3.11 -5.27 15.47
N ILE A 173 -3.21 -6.25 16.36
CA ILE A 173 -2.11 -6.55 17.28
C ILE A 173 -1.37 -7.79 16.77
N ILE A 174 -0.06 -7.64 16.50
CA ILE A 174 0.84 -8.70 16.07
C ILE A 174 2.11 -8.62 16.94
N ASP A 175 2.42 -9.71 17.64
CA ASP A 175 3.61 -9.81 18.52
C ASP A 175 3.74 -8.62 19.49
N GLY A 176 2.61 -8.21 20.09
CA GLY A 176 2.53 -7.09 21.02
C GLY A 176 2.61 -5.69 20.39
N LYS A 177 2.81 -5.59 19.07
CA LYS A 177 2.82 -4.33 18.33
C LYS A 177 1.41 -3.95 17.90
N ARG A 178 1.06 -2.68 18.02
CA ARG A 178 -0.23 -2.13 17.58
C ARG A 178 -0.08 -1.52 16.20
N LEU A 179 -0.43 -2.28 15.16
CA LEU A 179 -0.12 -1.95 13.79
C LEU A 179 -1.24 -1.17 13.10
N VAL A 180 -0.81 -0.16 12.35
CA VAL A 180 -1.61 0.67 11.46
C VAL A 180 -1.00 0.70 10.06
N ASP A 181 -1.68 1.39 9.13
CA ASP A 181 -1.30 1.52 7.72
C ASP A 181 0.15 2.02 7.54
N GLY A 182 0.88 1.36 6.64
CA GLY A 182 2.25 1.72 6.31
C GLY A 182 2.42 3.10 5.70
N GLY A 183 1.34 3.68 5.14
CA GLY A 183 1.34 5.01 4.55
C GLY A 183 1.68 6.13 5.53
N VAL A 184 1.57 5.86 6.85
CA VAL A 184 1.94 6.82 7.90
C VAL A 184 3.44 7.16 7.86
N THR A 185 4.33 6.21 7.52
CA THR A 185 5.78 6.44 7.46
C THR A 185 6.39 6.17 6.09
N ASN A 186 5.78 5.29 5.27
CA ASN A 186 6.32 4.88 3.98
C ASN A 186 5.23 4.50 2.99
N ASN A 187 4.64 5.51 2.33
CA ASN A 187 3.55 5.27 1.39
C ASN A 187 4.00 4.66 0.05
N LEU A 188 5.26 4.84 -0.36
CA LEU A 188 5.83 4.28 -1.59
C LEU A 188 7.17 3.61 -1.27
N PRO A 189 7.21 2.28 -1.04
CA PRO A 189 8.33 1.57 -0.40
C PRO A 189 9.52 1.30 -1.34
N ILE A 190 10.08 2.36 -1.94
CA ILE A 190 11.23 2.32 -2.86
C ILE A 190 12.51 1.91 -2.10
N ASP A 191 12.72 2.49 -0.92
CA ASP A 191 13.85 2.21 -0.03
C ASP A 191 13.86 0.73 0.41
N VAL A 192 12.70 0.16 0.68
CA VAL A 192 12.56 -1.26 1.02
C VAL A 192 13.02 -2.14 -0.14
N LEU A 193 12.58 -1.85 -1.36
CA LEU A 193 13.04 -2.59 -2.55
C LEU A 193 14.56 -2.47 -2.76
N ARG A 194 15.12 -1.29 -2.48
CA ARG A 194 16.56 -1.07 -2.56
C ARG A 194 17.31 -1.95 -1.55
N LYS A 195 16.82 -2.00 -0.30
CA LYS A 195 17.33 -2.88 0.75
C LYS A 195 17.17 -4.36 0.39
N MET A 196 16.13 -4.75 -0.36
CA MET A 196 15.94 -6.10 -0.90
C MET A 196 16.89 -6.46 -2.06
N GLY A 197 17.72 -5.54 -2.51
CA GLY A 197 18.70 -5.73 -3.59
C GLY A 197 18.22 -5.38 -5.00
N ALA A 198 17.07 -4.73 -5.14
CA ALA A 198 16.61 -4.23 -6.44
C ALA A 198 17.49 -3.06 -6.90
N ARG A 199 18.19 -3.25 -8.03
CA ARG A 199 19.09 -2.22 -8.60
C ARG A 199 18.35 -1.21 -9.48
N ARG A 200 17.20 -1.60 -10.02
CA ARG A 200 16.30 -0.75 -10.81
C ARG A 200 14.93 -0.79 -10.16
N ILE A 201 14.34 0.37 -9.95
CA ILE A 201 13.07 0.48 -9.23
C ILE A 201 12.15 1.43 -9.99
N VAL A 202 10.95 0.93 -10.27
CA VAL A 202 9.82 1.72 -10.75
C VAL A 202 8.84 1.88 -9.59
N GLY A 203 8.49 3.11 -9.28
CA GLY A 203 7.43 3.43 -8.33
C GLY A 203 6.12 3.74 -9.06
N VAL A 204 5.00 3.30 -8.52
CA VAL A 204 3.66 3.73 -8.95
C VAL A 204 3.02 4.47 -7.79
N ASP A 205 2.91 5.78 -7.94
CA ASP A 205 2.43 6.70 -6.91
C ASP A 205 1.01 7.17 -7.24
N LEU A 206 0.05 6.76 -6.41
CA LEU A 206 -1.37 7.10 -6.50
C LEU A 206 -1.78 8.10 -5.40
N GLY A 207 -0.81 8.60 -4.66
CA GLY A 207 -1.00 9.51 -3.55
C GLY A 207 -1.52 10.88 -3.98
N TYR A 208 -1.79 11.73 -3.01
CA TYR A 208 -2.14 13.12 -3.21
C TYR A 208 -1.03 13.85 -3.98
N ASN A 209 -1.40 14.79 -4.85
CA ASN A 209 -0.46 15.49 -5.73
C ASN A 209 -0.53 17.02 -5.59
N GLY A 210 -1.14 17.53 -4.52
CA GLY A 210 -1.30 18.96 -4.30
C GLY A 210 -2.53 19.60 -4.95
N GLN A 211 -3.39 18.82 -5.64
CA GLN A 211 -4.63 19.37 -6.21
C GLN A 211 -5.67 19.69 -5.13
N LEU A 212 -6.41 20.77 -5.33
CA LEU A 212 -7.50 21.17 -4.44
C LEU A 212 -8.61 20.10 -4.43
N ARG A 213 -9.09 19.80 -3.22
CA ARG A 213 -10.30 19.02 -3.00
C ARG A 213 -11.34 19.89 -2.33
N SER A 214 -12.54 19.91 -2.89
CA SER A 214 -13.67 20.74 -2.39
C SER A 214 -14.65 19.96 -1.51
N ASP A 215 -14.43 18.65 -1.33
CA ASP A 215 -15.35 17.69 -0.71
C ASP A 215 -14.83 17.14 0.64
N VAL A 216 -14.11 17.97 1.41
CA VAL A 216 -13.51 17.59 2.69
C VAL A 216 -14.35 18.18 3.83
N ASP A 217 -15.58 17.67 3.99
CA ASP A 217 -16.61 18.30 4.80
C ASP A 217 -16.87 17.59 6.16
N ASN A 218 -16.32 16.41 6.38
CA ASN A 218 -16.55 15.66 7.62
C ASN A 218 -15.24 15.19 8.26
N ILE A 219 -15.30 14.87 9.55
CA ILE A 219 -14.13 14.52 10.37
C ILE A 219 -13.29 13.37 9.79
N ILE A 220 -13.93 12.42 9.11
CA ILE A 220 -13.24 11.27 8.51
C ILE A 220 -12.50 11.70 7.24
N GLU A 221 -13.11 12.55 6.43
CA GLU A 221 -12.48 13.09 5.23
C GLU A 221 -11.36 14.07 5.58
N ILE A 222 -11.56 14.92 6.58
CA ILE A 222 -10.50 15.81 7.10
C ILE A 222 -9.30 14.98 7.59
N GLY A 223 -9.55 13.95 8.41
CA GLY A 223 -8.49 13.06 8.91
C GLY A 223 -7.78 12.29 7.79
N SER A 224 -8.54 11.75 6.83
CA SER A 224 -7.97 11.04 5.67
C SER A 224 -7.16 11.99 4.78
N GLN A 225 -7.64 13.20 4.53
CA GLN A 225 -6.92 14.20 3.74
C GLN A 225 -5.64 14.67 4.44
N ALA A 226 -5.65 14.82 5.76
CA ALA A 226 -4.45 15.14 6.51
C ALA A 226 -3.39 14.05 6.37
N LEU A 227 -3.78 12.77 6.48
CA LEU A 227 -2.89 11.64 6.25
C LEU A 227 -2.37 11.60 4.80
N ASP A 228 -3.21 11.87 3.80
CA ASP A 228 -2.81 11.93 2.39
C ASP A 228 -1.76 13.05 2.15
N ILE A 229 -1.94 14.22 2.75
CA ILE A 229 -0.98 15.33 2.67
C ILE A 229 0.36 14.95 3.32
N MET A 230 0.33 14.35 4.51
CA MET A 230 1.54 13.89 5.20
C MET A 230 2.26 12.81 4.38
N ALA A 231 1.53 11.82 3.85
CA ALA A 231 2.08 10.79 2.99
C ALA A 231 2.71 11.37 1.71
N TYR A 232 2.10 12.39 1.11
CA TYR A 232 2.66 13.11 -0.03
C TYR A 232 4.00 13.76 0.30
N GLN A 233 4.08 14.49 1.42
CA GLN A 233 5.32 15.14 1.85
C GLN A 233 6.44 14.09 2.07
N ILE A 234 6.14 13.02 2.80
CA ILE A 234 7.09 11.93 3.06
C ILE A 234 7.54 11.26 1.74
N THR A 235 6.59 10.96 0.85
CA THR A 235 6.90 10.34 -0.45
C THR A 235 7.77 11.25 -1.31
N SER A 236 7.53 12.55 -1.29
CA SER A 236 8.33 13.51 -2.04
C SER A 236 9.81 13.48 -1.63
N PHE A 237 10.10 13.30 -0.34
CA PHE A 237 11.47 13.13 0.14
C PHE A 237 12.06 11.74 -0.13
N LYS A 238 11.26 10.68 0.01
CA LYS A 238 11.75 9.28 -0.14
C LYS A 238 11.82 8.80 -1.60
N SER A 239 11.20 9.50 -2.54
CA SER A 239 11.11 9.09 -3.95
C SER A 239 12.42 9.17 -4.75
N TYR A 240 13.44 9.84 -4.23
CA TYR A 240 14.76 10.01 -4.90
C TYR A 240 15.47 8.69 -5.23
N GLY A 241 15.08 7.58 -4.61
CA GLY A 241 15.66 6.26 -4.87
C GLY A 241 15.07 5.51 -6.07
N ALA A 242 14.03 6.01 -6.73
CA ALA A 242 13.42 5.36 -7.88
C ALA A 242 14.12 5.76 -9.19
N ASP A 243 14.22 4.81 -10.12
CA ASP A 243 14.69 5.09 -11.49
C ASP A 243 13.57 5.71 -12.35
N TYR A 244 12.31 5.43 -12.01
CA TYR A 244 11.12 6.06 -12.60
C TYR A 244 9.96 6.04 -11.63
N ILE A 245 9.16 7.12 -11.61
CA ILE A 245 7.90 7.18 -10.88
C ILE A 245 6.77 7.45 -11.84
N LEU A 246 5.87 6.50 -11.95
CA LEU A 246 4.62 6.63 -12.69
C LEU A 246 3.54 7.21 -11.77
N ARG A 247 2.88 8.26 -12.23
CA ARG A 247 1.74 8.88 -11.53
C ARG A 247 0.52 8.86 -12.43
N PRO A 248 -0.32 7.81 -12.38
CA PRO A 248 -1.61 7.81 -13.06
C PRO A 248 -2.47 8.99 -12.60
N GLY A 249 -3.08 9.70 -13.53
CA GLY A 249 -3.89 10.90 -13.23
C GLY A 249 -5.27 10.56 -12.66
N ILE A 250 -5.35 10.02 -11.44
CA ILE A 250 -6.59 9.55 -10.80
C ILE A 250 -6.96 10.31 -9.51
N TYR A 251 -6.46 11.53 -9.35
CA TYR A 251 -6.62 12.31 -8.12
C TYR A 251 -8.04 12.83 -7.89
N ASP A 252 -8.81 12.93 -8.96
CA ASP A 252 -10.23 13.32 -8.98
C ASP A 252 -11.15 12.21 -8.47
N VAL A 253 -10.64 10.99 -8.26
CA VAL A 253 -11.41 9.90 -7.69
C VAL A 253 -11.31 9.94 -6.17
N ALA A 254 -12.46 10.08 -5.50
CA ALA A 254 -12.50 10.00 -4.04
C ALA A 254 -12.06 8.60 -3.56
N ILE A 255 -11.30 8.56 -2.43
CA ILE A 255 -10.71 7.33 -1.89
C ILE A 255 -11.74 6.20 -1.65
N ARG A 256 -13.03 6.53 -1.57
CA ARG A 256 -14.13 5.61 -1.29
C ARG A 256 -15.10 5.42 -2.45
N ASP A 257 -14.87 6.03 -3.61
CA ASP A 257 -15.81 5.93 -4.75
C ASP A 257 -15.58 4.63 -5.54
N SER A 258 -16.17 3.53 -5.06
CA SER A 258 -16.08 2.22 -5.70
C SER A 258 -16.75 2.16 -7.09
N ARG A 259 -17.59 3.14 -7.45
CA ARG A 259 -18.23 3.20 -8.79
C ARG A 259 -17.22 3.47 -9.90
N LYS A 260 -16.09 4.10 -9.56
CA LYS A 260 -15.01 4.44 -10.49
C LYS A 260 -13.88 3.39 -10.53
N LEU A 261 -14.10 2.19 -10.00
CA LEU A 261 -13.08 1.15 -9.91
C LEU A 261 -12.50 0.79 -11.29
N MET A 262 -13.35 0.50 -12.28
CA MET A 262 -12.89 0.15 -13.64
C MET A 262 -12.19 1.33 -14.31
N GLU A 263 -12.70 2.54 -14.13
CA GLU A 263 -12.05 3.76 -14.62
C GLU A 263 -10.63 3.93 -14.05
N CYS A 264 -10.42 3.63 -12.76
CA CYS A 264 -9.08 3.67 -12.16
C CYS A 264 -8.14 2.64 -12.78
N ILE A 265 -8.62 1.42 -13.03
CA ILE A 265 -7.83 0.36 -13.68
C ILE A 265 -7.42 0.81 -15.09
N ASP A 266 -8.36 1.33 -15.88
CA ASP A 266 -8.11 1.80 -17.24
C ASP A 266 -7.13 2.98 -17.27
N ARG A 267 -7.26 3.94 -16.36
CA ARG A 267 -6.32 5.06 -16.23
C ARG A 267 -4.92 4.59 -15.84
N GLY A 268 -4.82 3.60 -14.94
CA GLY A 268 -3.54 2.97 -14.59
C GLY A 268 -2.89 2.31 -15.81
N TYR A 269 -3.66 1.53 -16.58
CA TYR A 269 -3.22 0.88 -17.80
C TYR A 269 -2.75 1.90 -18.85
N ASN A 270 -3.58 2.88 -19.16
CA ASN A 270 -3.27 3.90 -20.19
C ASN A 270 -2.03 4.71 -19.79
N SER A 271 -1.94 5.14 -18.53
CA SER A 271 -0.77 5.85 -18.03
C SER A 271 0.52 5.05 -18.20
N ALA A 272 0.49 3.74 -17.91
CA ALA A 272 1.65 2.88 -18.11
C ALA A 272 2.00 2.73 -19.60
N LYS A 273 1.01 2.53 -20.47
CA LYS A 273 1.21 2.42 -21.93
C LYS A 273 1.80 3.70 -22.53
N GLU A 274 1.30 4.86 -22.15
CA GLU A 274 1.81 6.17 -22.58
C GLU A 274 3.26 6.39 -22.15
N ASN A 275 3.63 5.91 -20.99
CA ASN A 275 4.96 6.09 -20.41
C ASN A 275 5.89 4.88 -20.64
N ILE A 276 5.46 3.88 -21.41
CA ILE A 276 6.17 2.60 -21.55
C ILE A 276 7.62 2.75 -22.02
N LYS A 277 7.88 3.69 -22.92
CA LYS A 277 9.24 3.98 -23.44
C LYS A 277 10.16 4.52 -22.34
N MET A 278 9.63 5.36 -21.46
CA MET A 278 10.37 5.94 -20.33
C MET A 278 10.64 4.89 -19.26
N ILE A 279 9.63 4.08 -18.93
CA ILE A 279 9.74 2.96 -17.99
C ILE A 279 10.79 1.96 -18.51
N ARG A 280 10.71 1.59 -19.79
CA ARG A 280 11.68 0.71 -20.45
C ARG A 280 13.09 1.27 -20.38
N LYS A 281 13.27 2.56 -20.69
CA LYS A 281 14.55 3.24 -20.57
C LYS A 281 15.08 3.18 -19.14
N ALA A 282 14.27 3.47 -18.14
CA ALA A 282 14.67 3.44 -16.73
C ALA A 282 15.12 2.04 -16.27
N ILE A 283 14.46 0.97 -16.76
CA ILE A 283 14.78 -0.41 -16.40
C ILE A 283 16.03 -0.90 -17.15
N PHE A 284 16.20 -0.57 -18.43
CA PHE A 284 17.18 -1.20 -19.34
C PHE A 284 18.42 -0.35 -19.63
N SER A 285 18.42 0.98 -19.34
CA SER A 285 19.61 1.81 -19.52
C SER A 285 20.74 1.35 -18.60
N SER A 286 21.97 1.33 -19.12
CA SER A 286 23.17 1.20 -18.26
C SER A 286 23.12 2.29 -17.17
N PRO A 287 23.65 2.02 -15.96
CA PRO A 287 23.78 3.08 -14.97
C PRO A 287 24.55 4.22 -15.61
N SER A 288 23.88 5.30 -16.00
CA SER A 288 24.59 6.53 -16.28
C SER A 288 25.28 6.90 -14.96
N THR A 289 26.55 7.17 -15.01
CA THR A 289 27.31 7.83 -13.96
C THR A 289 26.68 9.21 -13.74
N SER A 290 25.47 9.24 -13.16
CA SER A 290 24.89 10.50 -12.70
C SER A 290 25.65 10.86 -11.44
N LEU A 291 26.51 11.87 -11.59
CA LEU A 291 27.19 12.57 -10.51
C LEU A 291 26.28 12.64 -9.28
N PHE A 292 26.77 12.10 -8.21
CA PHE A 292 26.29 12.35 -6.88
C PHE A 292 26.30 13.85 -6.60
N TYR A 293 25.16 14.51 -6.67
CA TYR A 293 24.99 15.72 -5.90
C TYR A 293 24.80 15.30 -4.45
N ARG A 294 25.91 15.25 -3.71
CA ARG A 294 25.92 15.38 -2.27
C ARG A 294 25.45 16.81 -1.96
N ILE A 295 24.39 16.94 -1.23
CA ILE A 295 24.16 18.04 -0.30
C ILE A 295 23.83 17.38 1.04
#